data_29d9d40d1821712c07b69da8e5a47e39
#
_entry.id   29d9d40d1821712c07b69da8e5a47e39
#
_cell.length_a   1.000
_cell.length_b   1.000
_cell.length_c   1.000
_cell.angle_alpha   90.00
_cell.angle_beta   90.00
_cell.angle_gamma   90.00
#
_symmetry.space_group_name_H-M   'P 1'
#
loop_
_entity.id
_entity.type
_entity.pdbx_description
1 polymer ?
#
loop_
_entity_poly.entity_id
_entity_poly.type
_entity_poly.pdbx_seq_one_letter_code
_entity_poly.pdbx_strand_id
1 'polypeptide(L)'
;VDTTDTSLSDEQASDYANIYGSRDVAIISCVYDEFFHKSTDENGNQLSSPYFMESDNAQSFLYFGVDPTDLEPREADTIYTQEVGGETATRAIYRPAIIHPWSHFSTKSTAYTIEFFEQALGAPNPVDSSNQVWTVKEALNLVGLIGLFMFIVNFAILMLFTPFFGSLRANEVAKPVKLADKAGVAWFWLSMIISSLFAMVTYLPILTVGNAADVTAPSPYGVGLWAAACGLFAILSMFVSYKVYGKKRGFSLVDRGVKASLPNLGKTILLAIIVVCVGYGWVFFADYFFASDSVSYTHLRAHETREDL
;
A
#
# COMPACT_ATOMS: atom_id res chain seq x y z
N VAL A 1 18.37 6.24 19.56
CA VAL A 1 18.51 6.73 18.17
C VAL A 1 17.37 6.16 17.36
N ASP A 2 16.68 6.99 16.60
CA ASP A 2 15.66 6.50 15.65
C ASP A 2 16.38 5.82 14.47
N THR A 3 16.34 4.51 14.44
CA THR A 3 17.00 3.70 13.41
C THR A 3 16.38 3.84 12.01
N THR A 4 15.23 4.51 11.93
CA THR A 4 14.53 4.79 10.66
C THR A 4 14.91 6.16 10.09
N ASP A 5 15.54 7.03 10.87
CA ASP A 5 15.91 8.37 10.43
C ASP A 5 17.27 8.34 9.74
N THR A 6 17.25 8.16 8.43
CA THR A 6 18.45 8.23 7.57
C THR A 6 18.96 9.65 7.35
N SER A 7 18.28 10.68 7.91
CA SER A 7 18.68 12.08 7.82
C SER A 7 19.63 12.53 8.94
N LEU A 8 19.82 11.66 9.95
CA LEU A 8 20.76 11.97 11.04
C LEU A 8 22.20 12.02 10.50
N SER A 9 22.94 13.06 10.85
CA SER A 9 24.39 13.12 10.59
C SER A 9 25.12 12.07 11.43
N ASP A 10 26.31 11.64 11.01
CA ASP A 10 27.14 10.67 11.74
C ASP A 10 27.41 11.14 13.19
N GLU A 11 27.53 12.44 13.43
CA GLU A 11 27.64 13.03 14.77
C GLU A 11 26.36 12.83 15.60
N GLN A 12 25.18 12.99 14.99
CA GLN A 12 23.89 12.78 15.67
C GLN A 12 23.61 11.30 15.92
N ALA A 13 24.10 10.42 15.07
CA ALA A 13 23.99 8.97 15.23
C ALA A 13 24.89 8.44 16.36
N SER A 14 25.92 9.17 16.77
CA SER A 14 26.82 8.82 17.88
C SER A 14 26.31 9.25 19.26
N ASP A 15 25.30 10.15 19.32
CA ASP A 15 24.70 10.60 20.56
C ASP A 15 23.60 9.65 21.02
N TYR A 16 23.98 8.64 21.79
CA TYR A 16 23.00 7.74 22.40
C TYR A 16 22.12 8.50 23.39
N ALA A 17 20.81 8.44 23.19
CA ALA A 17 19.83 9.11 24.03
C ALA A 17 18.53 8.33 24.15
N ASN A 18 17.90 8.39 25.32
CA ASN A 18 16.56 7.83 25.50
C ASN A 18 15.49 8.80 24.97
N ILE A 19 15.29 8.82 23.66
CA ILE A 19 14.28 9.67 22.99
C ILE A 19 12.84 9.28 23.32
N TYR A 20 12.62 8.05 23.77
CA TYR A 20 11.28 7.55 24.13
C TYR A 20 10.89 7.85 25.59
N GLY A 21 11.84 8.25 26.43
CA GLY A 21 11.58 8.52 27.85
C GLY A 21 11.04 7.30 28.58
N SER A 22 9.99 7.49 29.38
CA SER A 22 9.30 6.43 30.15
C SER A 22 8.24 5.65 29.33
N ARG A 23 8.05 5.95 28.06
CA ARG A 23 7.06 5.23 27.23
C ARG A 23 7.46 3.78 27.02
N ASP A 24 6.47 2.90 26.98
CA ASP A 24 6.63 1.51 26.57
C ASP A 24 6.72 1.43 25.04
N VAL A 25 7.79 0.84 24.51
CA VAL A 25 8.04 0.79 23.08
C VAL A 25 8.56 -0.59 22.68
N ALA A 26 7.94 -1.18 21.66
CA ALA A 26 8.45 -2.38 21.01
C ALA A 26 8.65 -2.14 19.52
N ILE A 27 9.63 -2.83 18.95
CA ILE A 27 9.92 -2.82 17.52
C ILE A 27 9.72 -4.24 16.99
N ILE A 28 8.94 -4.38 15.92
CA ILE A 28 8.89 -5.62 15.13
C ILE A 28 9.83 -5.44 13.95
N SER A 29 11.04 -6.00 14.06
CA SER A 29 12.08 -5.95 13.05
C SER A 29 12.14 -7.30 12.33
N CYS A 30 11.50 -7.42 11.17
CA CYS A 30 11.52 -8.65 10.39
C CYS A 30 12.97 -9.03 10.01
N VAL A 31 13.33 -10.31 10.20
CA VAL A 31 14.72 -10.77 9.91
C VAL A 31 15.13 -10.49 8.46
N TYR A 32 14.20 -10.63 7.53
CA TYR A 32 14.44 -10.43 6.09
C TYR A 32 13.80 -9.13 5.57
N ASP A 33 13.76 -8.07 6.42
CA ASP A 33 13.21 -6.77 6.02
C ASP A 33 14.08 -6.15 4.92
N GLU A 34 13.48 -5.90 3.77
CA GLU A 34 14.17 -5.33 2.61
C GLU A 34 14.20 -3.80 2.62
N PHE A 35 13.39 -3.16 3.48
CA PHE A 35 13.22 -1.70 3.51
C PHE A 35 13.84 -1.05 4.74
N PHE A 36 13.62 -1.62 5.93
CA PHE A 36 13.94 -1.04 7.23
C PHE A 36 15.00 -1.84 7.99
N HIS A 37 15.37 -1.33 9.16
CA HIS A 37 16.27 -1.99 10.10
C HIS A 37 17.64 -2.35 9.52
N LYS A 38 18.14 -1.49 8.65
CA LYS A 38 19.52 -1.54 8.16
C LYS A 38 20.39 -0.73 9.12
N SER A 39 21.59 -1.22 9.39
CA SER A 39 22.56 -0.57 10.26
C SER A 39 23.90 -0.47 9.55
N THR A 40 24.88 0.12 10.22
CA THR A 40 26.25 0.25 9.73
C THR A 40 27.18 -0.47 10.70
N ASP A 41 28.19 -1.17 10.18
CA ASP A 41 29.24 -1.72 11.01
C ASP A 41 30.26 -0.63 11.43
N GLU A 42 31.24 -0.99 12.25
CA GLU A 42 32.33 -0.11 12.71
C GLU A 42 33.15 0.51 11.57
N ASN A 43 33.11 -0.09 10.38
CA ASN A 43 33.82 0.36 9.17
C ASN A 43 32.96 1.22 8.25
N GLY A 44 31.70 1.50 8.63
CA GLY A 44 30.75 2.24 7.81
C GLY A 44 30.08 1.44 6.72
N ASN A 45 30.22 0.09 6.69
CA ASN A 45 29.51 -0.74 5.72
C ASN A 45 28.06 -0.96 6.16
N GLN A 46 27.12 -0.84 5.24
CA GLN A 46 25.72 -1.10 5.54
C GLN A 46 25.49 -2.59 5.81
N LEU A 47 24.99 -2.88 7.01
CA LEU A 47 24.50 -4.21 7.41
C LEU A 47 23.05 -4.40 6.95
N SER A 48 22.75 -5.60 6.48
CA SER A 48 21.37 -5.97 6.14
C SER A 48 20.55 -6.31 7.41
N SER A 49 19.24 -6.31 7.28
CA SER A 49 18.31 -6.54 8.40
C SER A 49 18.57 -7.79 9.26
N PRO A 50 19.06 -8.93 8.75
CA PRO A 50 19.44 -10.07 9.59
C PRO A 50 20.42 -9.73 10.72
N TYR A 51 21.32 -8.77 10.50
CA TYR A 51 22.35 -8.34 11.45
C TYR A 51 21.93 -7.16 12.34
N PHE A 52 20.67 -6.74 12.27
CA PHE A 52 20.19 -5.56 13.02
C PHE A 52 20.47 -5.64 14.52
N MET A 53 20.36 -6.82 15.14
CA MET A 53 20.63 -6.99 16.57
C MET A 53 22.11 -6.82 16.96
N GLU A 54 23.03 -6.87 15.99
CA GLU A 54 24.46 -6.65 16.20
C GLU A 54 24.80 -5.15 16.15
N SER A 55 23.84 -4.30 15.81
CA SER A 55 24.05 -2.85 15.70
C SER A 55 23.94 -2.15 17.05
N ASP A 56 24.74 -1.12 17.21
CA ASP A 56 24.68 -0.23 18.37
C ASP A 56 23.31 0.40 18.55
N ASN A 57 22.63 0.74 17.46
CA ASN A 57 21.29 1.29 17.50
C ASN A 57 20.28 0.34 18.15
N ALA A 58 20.27 -0.94 17.77
CA ALA A 58 19.40 -1.93 18.37
C ALA A 58 19.74 -2.14 19.85
N GLN A 59 21.02 -2.26 20.17
CA GLN A 59 21.46 -2.46 21.52
C GLN A 59 21.19 -1.23 22.41
N SER A 60 21.51 -0.03 21.94
CA SER A 60 21.19 1.21 22.65
C SER A 60 19.69 1.36 22.90
N PHE A 61 18.83 1.05 21.92
CA PHE A 61 17.39 1.06 22.12
C PHE A 61 16.97 0.13 23.27
N LEU A 62 17.47 -1.10 23.28
CA LEU A 62 17.18 -2.06 24.35
C LEU A 62 17.73 -1.61 25.70
N TYR A 63 18.83 -0.86 25.74
CA TYR A 63 19.45 -0.27 26.92
C TYR A 63 18.93 1.15 27.26
N PHE A 64 17.76 1.52 26.76
CA PHE A 64 17.10 2.81 27.06
C PHE A 64 17.93 4.02 26.72
N GLY A 65 18.69 3.96 25.62
CA GLY A 65 19.51 5.06 25.09
C GLY A 65 20.91 5.16 25.70
N VAL A 66 21.39 4.12 26.35
CA VAL A 66 22.77 4.05 26.84
C VAL A 66 23.69 3.57 25.72
N ASP A 67 24.94 4.02 25.72
CA ASP A 67 26.00 3.52 24.85
C ASP A 67 26.24 2.02 25.11
N PRO A 68 26.07 1.14 24.12
CA PRO A 68 26.15 -0.29 24.32
C PRO A 68 27.58 -0.86 24.24
N THR A 69 28.60 -0.06 23.92
CA THR A 69 29.97 -0.50 23.57
C THR A 69 30.58 -1.47 24.59
N ASP A 70 30.37 -1.22 25.87
CA ASP A 70 30.94 -2.04 26.97
C ASP A 70 29.89 -2.92 27.66
N LEU A 71 28.70 -3.11 27.06
CA LEU A 71 27.60 -3.85 27.64
C LEU A 71 27.45 -5.23 26.98
N GLU A 72 26.99 -6.21 27.75
CA GLU A 72 26.64 -7.52 27.18
C GLU A 72 25.44 -7.37 26.24
N PRO A 73 25.50 -7.94 25.02
CA PRO A 73 24.40 -7.81 24.07
C PRO A 73 23.07 -8.34 24.60
N ARG A 74 22.01 -7.55 24.48
CA ARG A 74 20.64 -7.96 24.79
C ARG A 74 20.03 -8.76 23.63
N GLU A 75 19.26 -9.79 23.99
CA GLU A 75 18.65 -10.70 23.03
C GLU A 75 17.34 -10.14 22.47
N ALA A 76 17.02 -10.52 21.23
CA ALA A 76 15.70 -10.30 20.65
C ALA A 76 14.63 -11.18 21.32
N ASP A 77 13.37 -10.88 21.00
CA ASP A 77 12.19 -11.59 21.50
C ASP A 77 12.10 -11.62 23.05
N THR A 78 12.75 -10.66 23.70
CA THR A 78 12.80 -10.51 25.16
C THR A 78 12.34 -9.12 25.57
N ILE A 79 11.56 -9.03 26.63
CA ILE A 79 11.08 -7.77 27.20
C ILE A 79 12.05 -7.30 28.29
N TYR A 80 12.54 -6.08 28.15
CA TYR A 80 13.41 -5.41 29.13
C TYR A 80 12.66 -4.24 29.76
N THR A 81 12.81 -4.08 31.08
CA THR A 81 12.19 -2.99 31.83
C THR A 81 13.24 -2.20 32.59
N GLN A 82 13.00 -0.90 32.73
CA GLN A 82 13.85 0.02 33.50
C GLN A 82 13.03 1.16 34.09
N GLU A 83 13.39 1.62 35.29
CA GLU A 83 12.83 2.83 35.86
C GLU A 83 13.40 4.08 35.18
N VAL A 84 12.52 4.89 34.61
CA VAL A 84 12.85 6.13 33.91
C VAL A 84 11.97 7.26 34.43
N GLY A 85 12.55 8.21 35.13
CA GLY A 85 11.81 9.34 35.68
C GLY A 85 10.76 8.98 36.74
N GLY A 86 10.89 7.82 37.38
CA GLY A 86 9.95 7.31 38.40
C GLY A 86 8.79 6.47 37.82
N GLU A 87 8.86 6.14 36.55
CA GLU A 87 7.92 5.25 35.85
C GLU A 87 8.68 4.07 35.26
N THR A 88 8.06 2.90 35.26
CA THR A 88 8.63 1.69 34.61
C THR A 88 8.44 1.79 33.11
N ALA A 89 9.53 1.86 32.38
CA ALA A 89 9.54 1.82 30.92
C ALA A 89 9.87 0.43 30.38
N THR A 90 9.31 0.06 29.24
CA THR A 90 9.49 -1.24 28.61
C THR A 90 10.11 -1.09 27.21
N ARG A 91 11.06 -1.98 26.89
CA ARG A 91 11.68 -2.09 25.54
C ARG A 91 11.69 -3.54 25.09
N ALA A 92 11.37 -3.77 23.82
CA ALA A 92 11.52 -5.07 23.17
C ALA A 92 11.84 -4.90 21.68
N ILE A 93 12.63 -5.83 21.14
CA ILE A 93 12.80 -6.00 19.68
C ILE A 93 12.38 -7.41 19.34
N TYR A 94 11.33 -7.56 18.56
CA TYR A 94 10.82 -8.84 18.10
C TYR A 94 11.32 -9.13 16.69
N ARG A 95 11.77 -10.38 16.47
CA ARG A 95 12.47 -10.79 15.23
C ARG A 95 11.76 -11.94 14.51
N PRO A 96 10.56 -11.73 13.93
CA PRO A 96 9.92 -12.74 13.10
C PRO A 96 10.73 -12.98 11.80
N ALA A 97 10.96 -14.26 11.46
CA ALA A 97 11.75 -14.66 10.28
C ALA A 97 10.92 -14.54 8.98
N ILE A 98 10.50 -13.33 8.66
CA ILE A 98 9.68 -12.97 7.48
C ILE A 98 10.21 -11.70 6.82
N ILE A 99 9.71 -11.40 5.60
CA ILE A 99 9.93 -10.14 4.90
C ILE A 99 8.96 -9.06 5.38
N HIS A 100 9.27 -7.79 5.14
CA HIS A 100 8.47 -6.66 5.62
C HIS A 100 6.98 -6.74 5.27
N PRO A 101 6.55 -6.99 4.02
CA PRO A 101 5.12 -7.03 3.67
C PRO A 101 4.31 -8.10 4.41
N TRP A 102 4.96 -9.18 4.86
CA TRP A 102 4.31 -10.24 5.63
C TRP A 102 4.14 -9.94 7.12
N SER A 103 4.73 -8.87 7.64
CA SER A 103 4.59 -8.49 9.05
C SER A 103 3.13 -8.30 9.46
N HIS A 104 2.32 -7.75 8.55
CA HIS A 104 0.88 -7.51 8.77
C HIS A 104 0.01 -8.78 8.67
N PHE A 105 0.54 -9.86 8.10
CA PHE A 105 -0.16 -11.13 7.86
C PHE A 105 0.53 -12.30 8.59
N SER A 106 1.14 -12.01 9.74
CA SER A 106 1.91 -12.99 10.52
C SER A 106 1.27 -13.21 11.87
N THR A 107 0.88 -14.46 12.15
CA THR A 107 0.39 -14.85 13.48
C THR A 107 1.45 -14.63 14.55
N LYS A 108 2.73 -14.80 14.23
CA LYS A 108 3.84 -14.56 15.17
C LYS A 108 3.99 -13.06 15.48
N SER A 109 3.94 -12.19 14.49
CA SER A 109 3.99 -10.72 14.70
C SER A 109 2.78 -10.23 15.50
N THR A 110 1.60 -10.76 15.21
CA THR A 110 0.38 -10.46 15.97
C THR A 110 0.50 -10.95 17.42
N ALA A 111 1.05 -12.14 17.66
CA ALA A 111 1.29 -12.65 19.02
C ALA A 111 2.22 -11.73 19.80
N TYR A 112 3.35 -11.34 19.24
CA TYR A 112 4.28 -10.37 19.85
C TYR A 112 3.60 -9.05 20.22
N THR A 113 2.74 -8.55 19.34
CA THR A 113 1.99 -7.31 19.60
C THR A 113 1.04 -7.49 20.78
N ILE A 114 0.29 -8.60 20.84
CA ILE A 114 -0.63 -8.90 21.93
C ILE A 114 0.14 -9.02 23.26
N GLU A 115 1.19 -9.83 23.30
CA GLU A 115 2.02 -10.06 24.49
C GLU A 115 2.65 -8.76 24.99
N PHE A 116 3.16 -7.92 24.09
CA PHE A 116 3.73 -6.64 24.46
C PHE A 116 2.68 -5.69 25.07
N PHE A 117 1.52 -5.54 24.45
CA PHE A 117 0.47 -4.68 24.99
C PHE A 117 -0.13 -5.23 26.29
N GLU A 118 -0.22 -6.55 26.44
CA GLU A 118 -0.64 -7.16 27.71
C GLU A 118 0.36 -6.85 28.82
N GLN A 119 1.65 -6.92 28.55
CA GLN A 119 2.71 -6.58 29.50
C GLN A 119 2.72 -5.08 29.84
N ALA A 120 2.59 -4.19 28.85
CA ALA A 120 2.72 -2.76 29.02
C ALA A 120 1.48 -2.11 29.66
N LEU A 121 0.28 -2.55 29.26
CA LEU A 121 -0.98 -1.92 29.64
C LEU A 121 -1.81 -2.77 30.62
N GLY A 122 -1.50 -4.06 30.74
CA GLY A 122 -2.35 -5.03 31.37
C GLY A 122 -3.62 -5.31 30.57
N ALA A 123 -4.18 -6.48 30.71
CA ALA A 123 -5.46 -6.84 30.09
C ALA A 123 -6.47 -7.21 31.17
N PRO A 124 -7.65 -6.57 31.24
CA PRO A 124 -8.71 -6.94 32.17
C PRO A 124 -9.18 -8.40 32.01
N ASN A 125 -9.14 -8.89 30.77
CA ASN A 125 -9.43 -10.26 30.40
C ASN A 125 -8.33 -10.74 29.43
N PRO A 126 -7.21 -11.27 29.96
CA PRO A 126 -6.11 -11.70 29.10
C PRO A 126 -6.56 -12.83 28.17
N VAL A 127 -6.17 -12.75 26.92
CA VAL A 127 -6.44 -13.76 25.90
C VAL A 127 -5.12 -14.29 25.41
N ASP A 128 -4.95 -15.61 25.37
CA ASP A 128 -3.75 -16.24 24.84
C ASP A 128 -3.39 -15.68 23.44
N SER A 129 -2.16 -15.26 23.26
CA SER A 129 -1.69 -14.62 22.04
C SER A 129 -1.82 -15.51 20.79
N SER A 130 -1.94 -16.82 20.96
CA SER A 130 -2.22 -17.77 19.90
C SER A 130 -3.70 -17.84 19.48
N ASN A 131 -4.62 -17.31 20.29
CA ASN A 131 -6.06 -17.31 20.01
C ASN A 131 -6.42 -16.17 19.04
N GLN A 132 -6.03 -16.31 17.80
CA GLN A 132 -6.17 -15.30 16.77
C GLN A 132 -7.23 -15.70 15.74
N VAL A 133 -8.21 -14.83 15.54
CA VAL A 133 -9.30 -15.02 14.56
C VAL A 133 -9.16 -14.14 13.30
N TRP A 134 -8.15 -13.29 13.23
CA TRP A 134 -7.96 -12.35 12.12
C TRP A 134 -7.80 -13.05 10.77
N THR A 135 -7.23 -14.24 10.72
CA THR A 135 -7.08 -15.02 9.48
C THR A 135 -8.43 -15.35 8.82
N VAL A 136 -9.46 -15.62 9.64
CA VAL A 136 -10.83 -15.83 9.17
C VAL A 136 -11.41 -14.53 8.62
N LYS A 137 -11.19 -13.41 9.33
CA LYS A 137 -11.58 -12.06 8.87
C LYS A 137 -10.97 -11.76 7.52
N GLU A 138 -9.65 -11.98 7.34
CA GLU A 138 -8.96 -11.72 6.08
C GLU A 138 -9.46 -12.61 4.93
N ALA A 139 -9.72 -13.89 5.19
CA ALA A 139 -10.33 -14.77 4.18
C ALA A 139 -11.72 -14.27 3.75
N LEU A 140 -12.55 -13.83 4.69
CA LEU A 140 -13.86 -13.25 4.40
C LEU A 140 -13.76 -11.91 3.68
N ASN A 141 -12.79 -11.06 4.03
CA ASN A 141 -12.50 -9.81 3.33
C ASN A 141 -12.13 -10.07 1.85
N LEU A 142 -11.33 -11.10 1.57
CA LEU A 142 -11.01 -11.50 0.20
C LEU A 142 -12.27 -11.91 -0.58
N VAL A 143 -13.14 -12.73 0.02
CA VAL A 143 -14.43 -13.11 -0.58
C VAL A 143 -15.30 -11.86 -0.83
N GLY A 144 -15.35 -10.95 0.15
CA GLY A 144 -16.06 -9.67 0.03
C GLY A 144 -15.52 -8.81 -1.11
N LEU A 145 -14.19 -8.74 -1.27
CA LEU A 145 -13.54 -8.00 -2.36
C LEU A 145 -13.89 -8.59 -3.74
N ILE A 146 -13.85 -9.91 -3.88
CA ILE A 146 -14.30 -10.59 -5.11
C ILE A 146 -15.77 -10.25 -5.39
N GLY A 147 -16.61 -10.33 -4.36
CA GLY A 147 -18.02 -9.97 -4.45
C GLY A 147 -18.23 -8.50 -4.89
N LEU A 148 -17.44 -7.57 -4.37
CA LEU A 148 -17.48 -6.16 -4.76
C LEU A 148 -17.13 -5.97 -6.25
N PHE A 149 -16.10 -6.62 -6.75
CA PHE A 149 -15.76 -6.53 -8.18
C PHE A 149 -16.88 -7.13 -9.06
N MET A 150 -17.41 -8.26 -8.67
CA MET A 150 -18.57 -8.85 -9.38
C MET A 150 -19.77 -7.91 -9.34
N PHE A 151 -20.05 -7.29 -8.19
CA PHE A 151 -21.13 -6.34 -8.05
C PHE A 151 -20.95 -5.11 -8.94
N ILE A 152 -19.77 -4.49 -8.96
CA ILE A 152 -19.48 -3.29 -9.78
C ILE A 152 -19.74 -3.58 -11.27
N VAL A 153 -19.25 -4.70 -11.77
CA VAL A 153 -19.46 -5.11 -13.18
C VAL A 153 -20.93 -5.32 -13.48
N ASN A 154 -21.63 -6.10 -12.65
CA ASN A 154 -23.04 -6.38 -12.87
C ASN A 154 -23.92 -5.15 -12.69
N PHE A 155 -23.59 -4.27 -11.73
CA PHE A 155 -24.27 -3.01 -11.54
C PHE A 155 -24.13 -2.09 -12.77
N ALA A 156 -22.90 -1.94 -13.30
CA ALA A 156 -22.69 -1.19 -14.52
C ALA A 156 -23.50 -1.77 -15.71
N ILE A 157 -23.52 -3.08 -15.84
CA ILE A 157 -24.34 -3.77 -16.87
C ILE A 157 -25.83 -3.46 -16.65
N LEU A 158 -26.33 -3.58 -15.43
CA LEU A 158 -27.72 -3.29 -15.10
C LEU A 158 -28.09 -1.83 -15.43
N MET A 159 -27.24 -0.88 -15.13
CA MET A 159 -27.45 0.52 -15.50
C MET A 159 -27.56 0.73 -17.00
N LEU A 160 -26.79 -0.01 -17.80
CA LEU A 160 -26.90 0.02 -19.27
C LEU A 160 -28.23 -0.50 -19.81
N PHE A 161 -28.99 -1.27 -19.02
CA PHE A 161 -30.33 -1.70 -19.40
C PHE A 161 -31.42 -0.68 -19.07
N THR A 162 -31.10 0.38 -18.35
CA THR A 162 -32.07 1.47 -18.11
C THR A 162 -32.33 2.28 -19.38
N PRO A 163 -33.53 2.88 -19.53
CA PRO A 163 -33.83 3.69 -20.72
C PRO A 163 -32.86 4.84 -20.96
N PHE A 164 -32.34 5.46 -19.88
CA PHE A 164 -31.43 6.59 -19.94
C PHE A 164 -30.06 6.22 -20.50
N PHE A 165 -29.48 5.11 -20.03
CA PHE A 165 -28.16 4.66 -20.45
C PHE A 165 -28.21 3.67 -21.62
N GLY A 166 -29.37 3.24 -22.07
CA GLY A 166 -29.54 2.27 -23.15
C GLY A 166 -28.86 2.67 -24.47
N SER A 167 -28.73 4.00 -24.73
CA SER A 167 -28.00 4.51 -25.90
C SER A 167 -26.49 4.22 -25.90
N LEU A 168 -25.92 3.86 -24.74
CA LEU A 168 -24.51 3.46 -24.61
C LEU A 168 -24.28 2.00 -24.99
N ARG A 169 -25.33 1.19 -25.03
CA ARG A 169 -25.20 -0.24 -25.39
C ARG A 169 -24.79 -0.38 -26.85
N ALA A 170 -23.88 -1.31 -27.10
CA ALA A 170 -23.61 -1.77 -28.45
C ALA A 170 -24.76 -2.67 -28.93
N ASN A 171 -25.25 -2.47 -30.14
CA ASN A 171 -26.29 -3.30 -30.75
C ASN A 171 -25.75 -4.69 -31.19
N GLU A 172 -24.42 -4.74 -31.44
CA GLU A 172 -23.72 -5.94 -31.84
C GLU A 172 -22.48 -6.15 -30.98
N VAL A 173 -22.10 -7.40 -30.80
CA VAL A 173 -20.86 -7.76 -30.11
C VAL A 173 -19.68 -7.27 -30.93
N ALA A 174 -18.76 -6.53 -30.31
CA ALA A 174 -17.55 -6.05 -30.97
C ALA A 174 -16.75 -7.23 -31.53
N LYS A 175 -16.47 -7.21 -32.83
CA LYS A 175 -15.70 -8.26 -33.50
C LYS A 175 -14.26 -8.26 -32.92
N PRO A 176 -13.70 -9.42 -32.57
CA PRO A 176 -12.32 -9.49 -32.09
C PRO A 176 -11.36 -8.98 -33.15
N VAL A 177 -10.33 -8.28 -32.73
CA VAL A 177 -9.27 -7.81 -33.62
C VAL A 177 -8.47 -9.01 -34.09
N LYS A 178 -8.59 -9.40 -35.34
CA LYS A 178 -7.64 -10.34 -35.95
C LYS A 178 -6.41 -9.53 -36.34
N LEU A 179 -5.27 -9.85 -35.75
CA LEU A 179 -3.99 -9.31 -36.18
C LEU A 179 -3.65 -9.97 -37.52
N ALA A 180 -3.98 -9.29 -38.61
CA ALA A 180 -4.04 -9.90 -39.94
C ALA A 180 -2.67 -10.19 -40.54
N ASP A 181 -1.61 -9.60 -40.02
CA ASP A 181 -0.26 -9.71 -40.57
C ASP A 181 0.84 -9.53 -39.50
N LYS A 182 2.08 -9.84 -39.89
CA LYS A 182 3.26 -9.71 -39.02
C LYS A 182 3.45 -8.28 -38.50
N ALA A 183 3.11 -7.27 -39.30
CA ALA A 183 3.19 -5.87 -38.88
C ALA A 183 2.17 -5.52 -37.79
N GLY A 184 0.98 -6.10 -37.85
CA GLY A 184 -0.03 -5.96 -36.79
C GLY A 184 0.40 -6.58 -35.46
N VAL A 185 0.99 -7.78 -35.54
CA VAL A 185 1.55 -8.45 -34.35
C VAL A 185 2.70 -7.61 -33.77
N ALA A 186 3.62 -7.13 -34.61
CA ALA A 186 4.72 -6.30 -34.17
C ALA A 186 4.21 -4.98 -33.53
N TRP A 187 3.19 -4.35 -34.12
CA TRP A 187 2.60 -3.12 -33.58
C TRP A 187 1.89 -3.33 -32.23
N PHE A 188 1.23 -4.47 -32.10
CA PHE A 188 0.60 -4.87 -30.83
C PHE A 188 1.64 -5.00 -29.70
N TRP A 189 2.70 -5.76 -29.92
CA TRP A 189 3.76 -5.93 -28.93
C TRP A 189 4.50 -4.64 -28.65
N LEU A 190 4.80 -3.84 -29.67
CA LEU A 190 5.44 -2.55 -29.51
C LEU A 190 4.61 -1.60 -28.64
N SER A 191 3.29 -1.51 -28.87
CA SER A 191 2.42 -0.66 -28.06
C SER A 191 2.30 -1.15 -26.62
N MET A 192 2.28 -2.47 -26.38
CA MET A 192 2.33 -3.03 -25.04
C MET A 192 3.64 -2.68 -24.31
N ILE A 193 4.77 -2.88 -24.98
CA ILE A 193 6.10 -2.56 -24.41
C ILE A 193 6.20 -1.08 -24.07
N ILE A 194 5.81 -0.20 -24.99
CA ILE A 194 5.83 1.26 -24.79
C ILE A 194 4.92 1.66 -23.62
N SER A 195 3.74 1.07 -23.51
CA SER A 195 2.81 1.36 -22.40
C SER A 195 3.36 0.88 -21.07
N SER A 196 3.98 -0.29 -21.02
CA SER A 196 4.63 -0.82 -19.81
C SER A 196 5.83 0.01 -19.40
N LEU A 197 6.67 0.42 -20.34
CA LEU A 197 7.81 1.32 -20.10
C LEU A 197 7.34 2.68 -19.59
N PHE A 198 6.29 3.26 -20.20
CA PHE A 198 5.72 4.50 -19.72
C PHE A 198 5.26 4.38 -18.27
N ALA A 199 4.48 3.35 -17.95
CA ALA A 199 3.99 3.11 -16.59
C ALA A 199 5.16 2.96 -15.59
N MET A 200 6.19 2.18 -15.95
CA MET A 200 7.36 1.93 -15.11
C MET A 200 8.18 3.21 -14.86
N VAL A 201 8.51 3.95 -15.91
CA VAL A 201 9.38 5.15 -15.83
C VAL A 201 8.69 6.31 -15.13
N THR A 202 7.36 6.44 -15.27
CA THR A 202 6.61 7.55 -14.67
C THR A 202 6.15 7.28 -13.25
N TYR A 203 6.23 6.04 -12.74
CA TYR A 203 5.73 5.69 -11.42
C TYR A 203 6.38 6.52 -10.31
N LEU A 204 7.68 6.38 -10.13
CA LEU A 204 8.41 7.09 -9.07
C LEU A 204 8.36 8.62 -9.20
N PRO A 205 8.61 9.23 -10.39
CA PRO A 205 8.51 10.67 -10.53
C PRO A 205 7.12 11.23 -10.19
N ILE A 206 6.05 10.58 -10.63
CA ILE A 206 4.69 11.05 -10.33
C ILE A 206 4.33 10.82 -8.86
N LEU A 207 4.76 9.71 -8.28
CA LEU A 207 4.58 9.44 -6.85
C LEU A 207 5.29 10.49 -5.99
N THR A 208 6.52 10.87 -6.35
CA THR A 208 7.27 11.93 -5.66
C THR A 208 6.53 13.27 -5.71
N VAL A 209 5.97 13.64 -6.88
CA VAL A 209 5.15 14.86 -7.01
C VAL A 209 3.88 14.74 -6.15
N GLY A 210 3.25 13.58 -6.12
CA GLY A 210 2.06 13.34 -5.29
C GLY A 210 2.37 13.43 -3.80
N ASN A 211 3.49 12.88 -3.36
CA ASN A 211 3.92 12.92 -1.95
C ASN A 211 4.34 14.33 -1.49
N ALA A 212 4.74 15.19 -2.41
CA ALA A 212 5.05 16.60 -2.13
C ALA A 212 3.80 17.49 -2.09
N ALA A 213 2.62 16.97 -2.42
CA ALA A 213 1.37 17.73 -2.39
C ALA A 213 0.88 17.88 -0.93
N ASP A 214 0.38 19.08 -0.62
CA ASP A 214 -0.26 19.36 0.67
C ASP A 214 -1.70 18.81 0.64
N VAL A 215 -1.82 17.49 0.82
CA VAL A 215 -3.09 16.76 0.85
C VAL A 215 -3.07 15.76 2.00
N THR A 216 -4.24 15.42 2.50
CA THR A 216 -4.42 14.53 3.66
C THR A 216 -3.81 13.14 3.46
N ALA A 217 -3.78 12.62 2.22
CA ALA A 217 -3.24 11.31 1.89
C ALA A 217 -2.31 11.39 0.66
N PRO A 218 -1.05 11.84 0.81
CA PRO A 218 -0.14 12.08 -0.32
C PRO A 218 0.13 10.85 -1.18
N SER A 219 0.39 9.69 -0.58
CA SER A 219 0.73 8.47 -1.32
C SER A 219 -0.43 7.93 -2.18
N PRO A 220 -1.66 7.75 -1.66
CA PRO A 220 -2.82 7.43 -2.49
C PRO A 220 -3.09 8.46 -3.58
N TYR A 221 -2.89 9.75 -3.29
CA TYR A 221 -3.02 10.82 -4.29
C TYR A 221 -1.99 10.67 -5.41
N GLY A 222 -0.73 10.40 -5.08
CA GLY A 222 0.33 10.14 -6.05
C GLY A 222 0.03 8.94 -6.95
N VAL A 223 -0.46 7.83 -6.38
CA VAL A 223 -0.91 6.66 -7.15
C VAL A 223 -2.09 7.00 -8.06
N GLY A 224 -3.05 7.81 -7.58
CA GLY A 224 -4.17 8.30 -8.38
C GLY A 224 -3.73 9.14 -9.58
N LEU A 225 -2.79 10.06 -9.38
CA LEU A 225 -2.18 10.85 -10.46
C LEU A 225 -1.48 9.97 -11.49
N TRP A 226 -0.70 8.99 -11.04
CA TRP A 226 -0.03 8.05 -11.92
C TRP A 226 -1.03 7.19 -12.73
N ALA A 227 -2.08 6.69 -12.09
CA ALA A 227 -3.14 5.94 -12.78
C ALA A 227 -3.85 6.82 -13.84
N ALA A 228 -4.12 8.09 -13.53
CA ALA A 228 -4.69 9.04 -14.48
C ALA A 228 -3.75 9.30 -15.68
N ALA A 229 -2.45 9.47 -15.42
CA ALA A 229 -1.44 9.64 -16.48
C ALA A 229 -1.35 8.39 -17.38
N CYS A 230 -1.37 7.20 -16.81
CA CYS A 230 -1.41 5.94 -17.56
C CYS A 230 -2.69 5.83 -18.41
N GLY A 231 -3.84 6.22 -17.87
CA GLY A 231 -5.11 6.24 -18.59
C GLY A 231 -5.10 7.20 -19.79
N LEU A 232 -4.60 8.42 -19.59
CA LEU A 232 -4.44 9.39 -20.66
C LEU A 232 -3.46 8.89 -21.75
N PHE A 233 -2.35 8.30 -21.33
CA PHE A 233 -1.38 7.70 -22.25
C PHE A 233 -2.01 6.54 -23.06
N ALA A 234 -2.80 5.70 -22.43
CA ALA A 234 -3.50 4.59 -23.12
C ALA A 234 -4.48 5.13 -24.18
N ILE A 235 -5.24 6.17 -23.87
CA ILE A 235 -6.14 6.83 -24.83
C ILE A 235 -5.35 7.40 -26.00
N LEU A 236 -4.27 8.13 -25.72
CA LEU A 236 -3.41 8.70 -26.76
C LEU A 236 -2.78 7.61 -27.62
N SER A 237 -2.24 6.57 -27.01
CA SER A 237 -1.65 5.42 -27.70
C SER A 237 -2.67 4.73 -28.62
N MET A 238 -3.92 4.58 -28.16
CA MET A 238 -5.01 4.03 -28.98
C MET A 238 -5.27 4.91 -30.22
N PHE A 239 -5.35 6.23 -30.07
CA PHE A 239 -5.55 7.14 -31.21
C PHE A 239 -4.37 7.17 -32.18
N VAL A 240 -3.13 7.16 -31.67
CA VAL A 240 -1.93 7.08 -32.48
C VAL A 240 -1.90 5.76 -33.27
N SER A 241 -2.14 4.64 -32.58
CA SER A 241 -2.19 3.32 -33.20
C SER A 241 -3.27 3.25 -34.28
N TYR A 242 -4.44 3.84 -34.02
CA TYR A 242 -5.51 3.92 -35.03
C TYR A 242 -5.09 4.72 -36.24
N LYS A 243 -4.47 5.91 -36.06
CA LYS A 243 -4.05 6.76 -37.18
C LYS A 243 -2.91 6.17 -38.01
N VAL A 244 -1.92 5.60 -37.35
CA VAL A 244 -0.71 5.08 -37.99
C VAL A 244 -0.93 3.74 -38.66
N TYR A 245 -1.62 2.83 -37.98
CA TYR A 245 -1.80 1.45 -38.42
C TYR A 245 -3.24 1.13 -38.81
N GLY A 246 -4.21 1.42 -37.91
CA GLY A 246 -5.56 0.93 -37.98
C GLY A 246 -6.34 1.48 -39.17
N LYS A 247 -6.34 2.81 -39.38
CA LYS A 247 -7.15 3.47 -40.43
C LYS A 247 -6.83 2.94 -41.84
N LYS A 248 -5.54 2.71 -42.12
CA LYS A 248 -5.08 2.19 -43.44
C LYS A 248 -5.50 0.75 -43.69
N ARG A 249 -5.93 0.03 -42.68
CA ARG A 249 -6.31 -1.40 -42.73
C ARG A 249 -7.77 -1.65 -42.42
N GLY A 250 -8.59 -0.63 -42.52
CA GLY A 250 -10.04 -0.73 -42.38
C GLY A 250 -10.52 -0.90 -40.95
N PHE A 251 -9.70 -0.58 -39.94
CA PHE A 251 -10.17 -0.57 -38.56
C PHE A 251 -11.09 0.62 -38.33
N SER A 252 -12.26 0.38 -37.76
CA SER A 252 -13.20 1.39 -37.31
C SER A 252 -13.19 1.45 -35.79
N LEU A 253 -13.00 2.63 -35.22
CA LEU A 253 -13.13 2.84 -33.77
C LEU A 253 -14.58 2.62 -33.30
N VAL A 254 -15.55 2.95 -34.16
CA VAL A 254 -16.98 2.77 -33.88
C VAL A 254 -17.33 1.29 -33.75
N ASP A 255 -16.81 0.44 -34.63
CA ASP A 255 -17.03 -1.02 -34.62
C ASP A 255 -16.36 -1.67 -33.37
N ARG A 256 -15.47 -0.94 -32.70
CA ARG A 256 -14.77 -1.33 -31.48
C ARG A 256 -15.38 -0.75 -30.21
N GLY A 257 -16.56 -0.15 -30.31
CA GLY A 257 -17.28 0.39 -29.16
C GLY A 257 -16.96 1.85 -28.82
N VAL A 258 -16.06 2.52 -29.55
CA VAL A 258 -15.76 3.94 -29.32
C VAL A 258 -16.77 4.81 -30.08
N LYS A 259 -17.90 5.10 -29.48
CA LYS A 259 -18.92 6.02 -30.01
C LYS A 259 -18.65 7.45 -29.49
N ALA A 260 -17.99 8.26 -30.28
CA ALA A 260 -17.68 9.65 -29.93
C ALA A 260 -18.84 10.58 -30.32
N SER A 261 -19.92 10.60 -29.55
CA SER A 261 -20.91 11.68 -29.60
C SER A 261 -20.95 12.40 -28.24
N LEU A 262 -21.06 13.73 -28.24
CA LEU A 262 -21.08 14.52 -26.99
C LEU A 262 -22.16 14.04 -25.98
N PRO A 263 -23.41 13.74 -26.39
CA PRO A 263 -24.42 13.22 -25.48
C PRO A 263 -24.04 11.87 -24.88
N ASN A 264 -23.45 10.97 -25.66
CA ASN A 264 -23.01 9.66 -25.18
C ASN A 264 -21.78 9.80 -24.26
N LEU A 265 -20.88 10.72 -24.55
CA LEU A 265 -19.74 11.02 -23.66
C LEU A 265 -20.23 11.51 -22.29
N GLY A 266 -21.18 12.44 -22.25
CA GLY A 266 -21.79 12.93 -21.00
C GLY A 266 -22.45 11.81 -20.22
N LYS A 267 -23.21 10.93 -20.87
CA LYS A 267 -23.81 9.75 -20.23
C LYS A 267 -22.78 8.76 -19.73
N THR A 268 -21.68 8.57 -20.46
CA THR A 268 -20.59 7.67 -20.06
C THR A 268 -19.90 8.20 -18.79
N ILE A 269 -19.61 9.50 -18.74
CA ILE A 269 -19.02 10.14 -17.56
C ILE A 269 -19.97 10.02 -16.36
N LEU A 270 -21.27 10.31 -16.55
CA LEU A 270 -22.25 10.18 -15.48
C LEU A 270 -22.35 8.75 -14.98
N LEU A 271 -22.38 7.77 -15.89
CA LEU A 271 -22.39 6.34 -15.51
C LEU A 271 -21.14 5.97 -14.71
N ALA A 272 -19.96 6.42 -15.14
CA ALA A 272 -18.72 6.17 -14.44
C ALA A 272 -18.75 6.76 -13.01
N ILE A 273 -19.24 8.01 -12.85
CA ILE A 273 -19.40 8.65 -11.54
C ILE A 273 -20.35 7.83 -10.65
N ILE A 274 -21.50 7.41 -11.17
CA ILE A 274 -22.47 6.61 -10.42
C ILE A 274 -21.84 5.28 -9.96
N VAL A 275 -21.17 4.57 -10.85
CA VAL A 275 -20.53 3.29 -10.54
C VAL A 275 -19.44 3.46 -9.47
N VAL A 276 -18.63 4.50 -9.59
CA VAL A 276 -17.58 4.82 -8.61
C VAL A 276 -18.21 5.18 -7.26
N CYS A 277 -19.19 6.09 -7.23
CA CYS A 277 -19.86 6.48 -5.98
C CYS A 277 -20.53 5.29 -5.28
N VAL A 278 -21.19 4.41 -6.03
CA VAL A 278 -21.82 3.21 -5.46
C VAL A 278 -20.76 2.21 -4.97
N GLY A 279 -19.65 2.03 -5.71
CA GLY A 279 -18.53 1.20 -5.28
C GLY A 279 -17.92 1.69 -3.96
N TYR A 280 -17.59 2.98 -3.86
CA TYR A 280 -17.11 3.59 -2.61
C TYR A 280 -18.15 3.55 -1.50
N GLY A 281 -19.43 3.71 -1.82
CA GLY A 281 -20.52 3.56 -0.85
C GLY A 281 -20.54 2.18 -0.20
N TRP A 282 -20.29 1.11 -0.95
CA TRP A 282 -20.17 -0.24 -0.41
C TRP A 282 -18.90 -0.42 0.43
N VAL A 283 -17.78 0.14 0.01
CA VAL A 283 -16.54 0.13 0.82
C VAL A 283 -16.77 0.85 2.15
N PHE A 284 -17.37 2.04 2.12
CA PHE A 284 -17.73 2.78 3.33
C PHE A 284 -18.70 2.00 4.22
N PHE A 285 -19.73 1.36 3.64
CA PHE A 285 -20.67 0.53 4.39
C PHE A 285 -19.97 -0.64 5.08
N ALA A 286 -19.08 -1.34 4.35
CA ALA A 286 -18.34 -2.47 4.89
C ALA A 286 -17.40 -2.04 6.05
N ASP A 287 -16.70 -0.92 5.89
CA ASP A 287 -15.84 -0.38 6.93
C ASP A 287 -16.65 0.05 8.17
N TYR A 288 -17.68 0.83 7.98
CA TYR A 288 -18.49 1.40 9.08
C TYR A 288 -19.21 0.33 9.90
N PHE A 289 -19.83 -0.67 9.26
CA PHE A 289 -20.65 -1.66 9.94
C PHE A 289 -19.90 -2.94 10.34
N PHE A 290 -18.85 -3.29 9.62
CA PHE A 290 -18.14 -4.55 9.81
C PHE A 290 -16.66 -4.38 10.18
N ALA A 291 -16.19 -3.14 10.35
CA ALA A 291 -14.78 -2.82 10.58
C ALA A 291 -13.86 -3.57 9.58
N SER A 292 -14.30 -3.63 8.32
CA SER A 292 -13.53 -4.24 7.24
C SER A 292 -12.59 -3.21 6.67
N ASP A 293 -11.31 -3.29 7.04
CA ASP A 293 -10.30 -2.34 6.58
C ASP A 293 -10.15 -2.40 5.06
N SER A 294 -10.49 -1.30 4.41
CA SER A 294 -10.07 -1.03 3.05
C SER A 294 -8.86 -0.12 3.11
N VAL A 295 -7.73 -0.57 2.58
CA VAL A 295 -6.42 0.13 2.64
C VAL A 295 -6.51 1.61 2.31
N SER A 296 -7.39 2.01 1.37
CA SER A 296 -7.61 3.41 1.00
C SER A 296 -8.24 4.25 2.10
N TYR A 297 -9.06 3.66 2.97
CA TYR A 297 -9.80 4.37 4.01
C TYR A 297 -9.00 4.45 5.31
N THR A 298 -8.26 3.40 5.66
CA THR A 298 -7.39 3.37 6.83
C THR A 298 -6.31 4.44 6.75
N HIS A 299 -5.75 4.67 5.56
CA HIS A 299 -4.78 5.75 5.35
C HIS A 299 -5.39 7.15 5.49
N LEU A 300 -6.64 7.36 5.11
CA LEU A 300 -7.34 8.63 5.33
C LEU A 300 -7.53 8.91 6.82
N ARG A 301 -7.95 7.91 7.61
CA ARG A 301 -8.15 8.04 9.06
C ARG A 301 -6.87 8.18 9.87
N ALA A 302 -5.79 7.53 9.48
CA ALA A 302 -4.51 7.63 10.17
C ALA A 302 -3.91 9.06 10.12
N HIS A 303 -4.35 9.88 9.17
CA HIS A 303 -3.93 11.28 9.06
C HIS A 303 -4.83 12.24 9.87
N GLU A 304 -6.09 11.92 10.10
CA GLU A 304 -6.97 12.71 10.97
C GLU A 304 -6.53 12.66 12.44
N THR A 305 -5.97 11.54 12.90
CA THR A 305 -5.45 11.40 14.27
C THR A 305 -4.11 12.10 14.52
N ARG A 306 -3.46 12.63 13.50
CA ARG A 306 -2.16 13.32 13.62
C ARG A 306 -2.29 14.80 13.94
N GLU A 307 -3.44 15.40 13.74
CA GLU A 307 -3.73 16.80 14.07
C GLU A 307 -4.26 16.98 15.51
N ASP A 308 -4.66 15.89 16.18
CA ASP A 308 -5.23 15.90 17.53
C ASP A 308 -4.22 15.45 18.62
N LEU A 309 -2.95 15.21 18.28
CA LEU A 309 -1.84 14.89 19.19
C LEU A 309 -0.73 15.95 19.14
#